data_9da81efb75662e4b8ceb55c53900dc12
#
_entry.id   9da81efb75662e4b8ceb55c53900dc12
#
_cell.length_a   1.000
_cell.length_b   1.000
_cell.length_c   1.000
_cell.angle_alpha   90.00
_cell.angle_beta   90.00
_cell.angle_gamma   90.00
#
_symmetry.space_group_name_H-M   'P 1'
#
loop_
_entity.id
_entity.type
_entity.pdbx_description
1 polymer ?
#
loop_
_entity_poly.entity_id
_entity_poly.type
_entity_poly.pdbx_seq_one_letter_code
_entity_poly.pdbx_strand_id
1 'polypeptide(L)'
;MDINSTKLQYTFGFIICTIYQLIFYKYGLNLWDEGALAYGALRFLNGEIPLVDFGFDGYPPGRYFLVALFFKIFGVHLTSIRLLIVVLTSIMVVLFYHISKNIMDKSFAVISTLLLISAPSMYYNRLFPICTVINIYFISRYITSERKFDLALSVFVSLLTLTVKTEIGVISLFILSFVLILQTIFSYKKFSFSFSELHFNHKILISTIAIFAVASIVGAFMINLPAKAYKFVFHMSSIWGNPFPSLMSTPGKGLPSFKEFFDISLFYLPIIVYIATVILLFKRKLFADQKIVLNKSNLQISVILLFGIGTYGLVVWRAGFDNLLRVLPVFYILLCYFLYLFYRKIIGSEFYMNWLSSKSAFKNFVLSIPILFFPALFIVNLNFHHGFYAGSIGELRNNHIYINLNRARIFAHPLEAIWVEDIVSYIKRTTTKDEPIFALPLNPIWYFLSERKNPTSYDWVLPQTIKILDEEQKIVDQLKNNIPKLIIYADIAIDDKEERRLSNYAPKVFEFILKNYTLEKIAGPFQILKLKDT
;
A
#
# COMPACT_ATOMS: atom_id res chain seq x y z
N MET A 1 27.63 21.89 -7.62
CA MET A 1 27.01 21.13 -6.52
C MET A 1 27.87 19.90 -6.27
N ASP A 2 28.46 19.78 -5.09
CA ASP A 2 29.43 18.73 -4.81
C ASP A 2 28.75 17.35 -4.84
N ILE A 3 29.18 16.48 -5.75
CA ILE A 3 28.64 15.13 -5.98
C ILE A 3 28.77 14.30 -4.70
N ASN A 4 29.84 14.52 -3.93
CA ASN A 4 30.09 13.83 -2.66
C ASN A 4 29.06 14.19 -1.59
N SER A 5 28.68 15.47 -1.53
CA SER A 5 27.65 15.94 -0.57
C SER A 5 26.27 15.35 -0.86
N THR A 6 25.94 15.14 -2.12
CA THR A 6 24.65 14.54 -2.53
C THR A 6 24.61 13.03 -2.24
N LYS A 7 25.67 12.31 -2.55
CA LYS A 7 25.77 10.87 -2.23
C LYS A 7 25.67 10.65 -0.71
N LEU A 8 26.35 11.48 0.08
CA LEU A 8 26.29 11.40 1.54
C LEU A 8 24.86 11.57 2.08
N GLN A 9 24.07 12.50 1.51
CA GLN A 9 22.68 12.72 1.93
C GLN A 9 21.78 11.51 1.64
N TYR A 10 21.93 10.88 0.48
CA TYR A 10 21.17 9.68 0.13
C TYR A 10 21.54 8.51 1.05
N THR A 11 22.85 8.30 1.28
CA THR A 11 23.34 7.25 2.19
C THR A 11 22.82 7.48 3.61
N PHE A 12 22.86 8.72 4.10
CA PHE A 12 22.37 9.09 5.41
C PHE A 12 20.86 8.86 5.56
N GLY A 13 20.05 9.29 4.57
CA GLY A 13 18.61 9.04 4.55
C GLY A 13 18.29 7.55 4.54
N PHE A 14 19.01 6.76 3.75
CA PHE A 14 18.87 5.30 3.73
C PHE A 14 19.17 4.68 5.11
N ILE A 15 20.30 5.04 5.72
CA ILE A 15 20.72 4.50 7.01
C ILE A 15 19.74 4.88 8.11
N ILE A 16 19.34 6.16 8.20
CA ILE A 16 18.37 6.60 9.22
C ILE A 16 17.05 5.85 9.09
N CYS A 17 16.54 5.73 7.87
CA CYS A 17 15.29 5.00 7.64
C CYS A 17 15.45 3.53 8.04
N THR A 18 16.55 2.89 7.63
CA THR A 18 16.84 1.49 7.98
C THR A 18 16.88 1.30 9.49
N ILE A 19 17.66 2.13 10.22
CA ILE A 19 17.76 2.06 11.68
C ILE A 19 16.39 2.25 12.33
N TYR A 20 15.66 3.30 11.93
CA TYR A 20 14.31 3.57 12.45
C TYR A 20 13.37 2.39 12.26
N GLN A 21 13.34 1.80 11.06
CA GLN A 21 12.50 0.65 10.77
C GLN A 21 12.91 -0.61 11.54
N LEU A 22 14.21 -0.83 11.73
CA LEU A 22 14.73 -1.98 12.48
C LEU A 22 14.38 -1.93 13.98
N ILE A 23 14.11 -0.75 14.54
CA ILE A 23 13.63 -0.62 15.93
C ILE A 23 12.28 -1.34 16.08
N PHE A 24 11.43 -1.28 15.05
CA PHE A 24 10.03 -1.70 15.14
C PHE A 24 9.71 -3.01 14.41
N TYR A 25 10.56 -3.49 13.48
CA TYR A 25 10.18 -4.53 12.51
C TYR A 25 9.80 -5.88 13.12
N LYS A 26 10.19 -6.14 14.37
CA LYS A 26 9.85 -7.37 15.08
C LYS A 26 8.56 -7.29 15.90
N TYR A 27 7.96 -6.13 16.07
CA TYR A 27 6.81 -5.95 16.95
C TYR A 27 5.49 -6.06 16.19
N GLY A 28 4.46 -6.54 16.91
CA GLY A 28 3.11 -6.71 16.40
C GLY A 28 2.92 -8.01 15.61
N LEU A 29 1.69 -8.48 15.55
CA LEU A 29 1.28 -9.70 14.84
C LEU A 29 0.14 -9.38 13.88
N ASN A 30 0.25 -9.82 12.64
CA ASN A 30 -0.83 -9.80 11.66
C ASN A 30 -1.11 -11.22 11.16
N LEU A 31 -2.22 -11.75 11.60
CA LEU A 31 -2.61 -13.13 11.27
C LEU A 31 -3.08 -13.29 9.81
N TRP A 32 -3.63 -12.22 9.26
CA TRP A 32 -4.38 -12.25 8.00
C TRP A 32 -3.47 -11.98 6.79
N ASP A 33 -3.18 -10.71 6.55
CA ASP A 33 -2.46 -10.28 5.36
C ASP A 33 -0.99 -10.73 5.34
N GLU A 34 -0.31 -10.65 6.48
CA GLU A 34 1.08 -11.14 6.60
C GLU A 34 1.13 -12.66 6.50
N GLY A 35 0.12 -13.33 7.07
CA GLY A 35 -0.07 -14.77 6.93
C GLY A 35 -0.27 -15.22 5.49
N ALA A 36 -1.14 -14.53 4.74
CA ALA A 36 -1.38 -14.82 3.33
C ALA A 36 -0.11 -14.61 2.48
N LEU A 37 0.61 -13.51 2.75
CA LEU A 37 1.85 -13.22 2.05
C LEU A 37 2.93 -14.25 2.35
N ALA A 38 3.06 -14.67 3.62
CA ALA A 38 4.01 -15.67 4.07
C ALA A 38 3.73 -17.05 3.48
N TYR A 39 2.47 -17.50 3.58
CA TYR A 39 2.09 -18.81 3.10
C TYR A 39 2.09 -18.90 1.58
N GLY A 40 1.56 -17.88 0.88
CA GLY A 40 1.60 -17.84 -0.58
C GLY A 40 3.03 -17.82 -1.14
N ALA A 41 3.96 -17.09 -0.51
CA ALA A 41 5.38 -17.16 -0.88
C ALA A 41 6.01 -18.53 -0.63
N LEU A 42 5.58 -19.23 0.43
CA LEU A 42 6.03 -20.60 0.71
C LEU A 42 5.49 -21.59 -0.32
N ARG A 43 4.22 -21.49 -0.72
CA ARG A 43 3.64 -22.31 -1.79
C ARG A 43 4.40 -22.10 -3.10
N PHE A 44 4.70 -20.83 -3.44
CA PHE A 44 5.51 -20.50 -4.61
C PHE A 44 6.92 -21.14 -4.54
N LEU A 45 7.58 -21.12 -3.38
CA LEU A 45 8.87 -21.78 -3.19
C LEU A 45 8.80 -23.31 -3.35
N ASN A 46 7.67 -23.90 -3.03
CA ASN A 46 7.40 -25.34 -3.20
C ASN A 46 7.01 -25.71 -4.65
N GLY A 47 7.04 -24.74 -5.59
CA GLY A 47 6.78 -24.97 -7.01
C GLY A 47 5.31 -24.78 -7.43
N GLU A 48 4.42 -24.36 -6.53
CA GLU A 48 3.05 -24.05 -6.87
C GLU A 48 2.96 -22.71 -7.62
N ILE A 49 2.11 -22.63 -8.63
CA ILE A 49 1.96 -21.44 -9.49
C ILE A 49 0.82 -20.56 -8.98
N PRO A 50 1.12 -19.30 -8.57
CA PRO A 50 0.07 -18.36 -8.17
C PRO A 50 -0.98 -18.14 -9.26
N LEU A 51 -2.24 -18.03 -8.88
CA LEU A 51 -3.41 -17.88 -9.74
C LEU A 51 -3.74 -19.11 -10.61
N VAL A 52 -2.99 -20.21 -10.47
CA VAL A 52 -3.27 -21.51 -11.08
C VAL A 52 -3.55 -22.54 -9.99
N ASP A 53 -2.60 -22.73 -9.08
CA ASP A 53 -2.72 -23.70 -8.00
C ASP A 53 -3.29 -23.09 -6.72
N PHE A 54 -3.05 -21.79 -6.50
CA PHE A 54 -3.49 -21.05 -5.32
C PHE A 54 -3.57 -19.53 -5.58
N GLY A 55 -3.97 -18.76 -4.55
CA GLY A 55 -3.89 -17.30 -4.57
C GLY A 55 -5.01 -16.62 -5.34
N PHE A 56 -6.19 -17.24 -5.40
CA PHE A 56 -7.41 -16.62 -5.95
C PHE A 56 -7.99 -15.53 -5.06
N ASP A 57 -7.36 -15.24 -3.95
CA ASP A 57 -7.74 -14.31 -2.89
C ASP A 57 -7.28 -12.85 -3.14
N GLY A 58 -6.72 -12.56 -4.33
CA GLY A 58 -6.58 -11.20 -4.83
C GLY A 58 -5.22 -10.53 -4.64
N TYR A 59 -4.19 -11.26 -4.24
CA TYR A 59 -2.85 -10.70 -4.26
C TYR A 59 -2.12 -10.97 -5.58
N PRO A 60 -1.55 -9.93 -6.21
CA PRO A 60 -0.73 -10.10 -7.41
C PRO A 60 0.50 -10.97 -7.14
N PRO A 61 0.87 -11.87 -8.08
CA PRO A 61 1.91 -12.88 -7.88
C PRO A 61 3.32 -12.33 -7.62
N GLY A 62 3.62 -11.11 -8.08
CA GLY A 62 4.92 -10.46 -7.86
C GLY A 62 5.28 -10.26 -6.39
N ARG A 63 4.29 -10.17 -5.50
CA ARG A 63 4.52 -10.12 -4.04
C ARG A 63 5.10 -11.40 -3.51
N TYR A 64 4.56 -12.54 -3.93
CA TYR A 64 5.03 -13.85 -3.51
C TYR A 64 6.47 -14.09 -3.98
N PHE A 65 6.77 -13.67 -5.21
CA PHE A 65 8.14 -13.73 -5.75
C PHE A 65 9.13 -12.93 -4.90
N LEU A 66 8.82 -11.68 -4.56
CA LEU A 66 9.69 -10.82 -3.74
C LEU A 66 9.94 -11.42 -2.36
N VAL A 67 8.90 -11.94 -1.71
CA VAL A 67 9.03 -12.57 -0.39
C VAL A 67 9.79 -13.89 -0.48
N ALA A 68 9.52 -14.71 -1.51
CA ALA A 68 10.20 -15.96 -1.73
C ALA A 68 11.72 -15.79 -1.92
N LEU A 69 12.13 -14.70 -2.61
CA LEU A 69 13.54 -14.33 -2.73
C LEU A 69 14.18 -14.08 -1.35
N PHE A 70 13.48 -13.33 -0.49
CA PHE A 70 13.97 -13.05 0.86
C PHE A 70 13.97 -14.30 1.75
N PHE A 71 13.01 -15.19 1.58
CA PHE A 71 13.02 -16.48 2.26
C PHE A 71 14.22 -17.35 1.88
N LYS A 72 14.63 -17.33 0.61
CA LYS A 72 15.84 -18.05 0.16
C LYS A 72 17.13 -17.49 0.78
N ILE A 73 17.19 -16.17 1.01
CA ILE A 73 18.40 -15.50 1.52
C ILE A 73 18.45 -15.53 3.04
N PHE A 74 17.34 -15.22 3.71
CA PHE A 74 17.30 -14.97 5.16
C PHE A 74 16.58 -16.09 5.95
N GLY A 75 16.03 -17.09 5.26
CA GLY A 75 15.25 -18.18 5.85
C GLY A 75 13.74 -17.90 5.90
N VAL A 76 12.96 -18.98 6.07
CA VAL A 76 11.49 -18.95 6.02
C VAL A 76 10.92 -18.56 7.38
N HIS A 77 10.78 -17.26 7.62
CA HIS A 77 10.16 -16.71 8.84
C HIS A 77 9.58 -15.29 8.59
N LEU A 78 8.65 -14.83 9.44
CA LEU A 78 7.98 -13.54 9.29
C LEU A 78 8.95 -12.36 9.26
N THR A 79 10.03 -12.42 10.05
CA THR A 79 11.05 -11.36 10.05
C THR A 79 11.73 -11.17 8.71
N SER A 80 11.82 -12.21 7.85
CA SER A 80 12.35 -12.07 6.48
C SER A 80 11.44 -11.21 5.59
N ILE A 81 10.12 -11.36 5.73
CA ILE A 81 9.14 -10.52 5.03
C ILE A 81 9.30 -9.06 5.47
N ARG A 82 9.41 -8.85 6.78
CA ARG A 82 9.54 -7.52 7.35
C ARG A 82 10.87 -6.86 6.97
N LEU A 83 11.94 -7.65 6.86
CA LEU A 83 13.23 -7.16 6.39
C LEU A 83 13.18 -6.72 4.92
N LEU A 84 12.47 -7.46 4.05
CA LEU A 84 12.18 -7.01 2.68
C LEU A 84 11.54 -5.61 2.69
N ILE A 85 10.52 -5.41 3.55
CA ILE A 85 9.83 -4.13 3.63
C ILE A 85 10.76 -3.03 4.17
N VAL A 86 11.61 -3.31 5.14
CA VAL A 86 12.63 -2.36 5.64
C VAL A 86 13.53 -1.89 4.50
N VAL A 87 14.08 -2.81 3.72
CA VAL A 87 14.96 -2.49 2.58
C VAL A 87 14.23 -1.65 1.53
N LEU A 88 13.04 -2.08 1.11
CA LEU A 88 12.26 -1.36 0.10
C LEU A 88 11.81 0.02 0.59
N THR A 89 11.46 0.17 1.88
CA THR A 89 11.11 1.47 2.46
C THR A 89 12.32 2.40 2.51
N SER A 90 13.50 1.89 2.83
CA SER A 90 14.73 2.70 2.85
C SER A 90 15.10 3.20 1.45
N ILE A 91 14.94 2.34 0.42
CA ILE A 91 15.08 2.75 -0.98
C ILE A 91 14.03 3.82 -1.34
N MET A 92 12.76 3.60 -0.97
CA MET A 92 11.67 4.55 -1.21
C MET A 92 12.00 5.94 -0.64
N VAL A 93 12.53 6.00 0.58
CA VAL A 93 12.89 7.27 1.24
C VAL A 93 13.98 8.03 0.47
N VAL A 94 14.96 7.34 -0.07
CA VAL A 94 16.00 7.96 -0.92
C VAL A 94 15.38 8.55 -2.20
N LEU A 95 14.53 7.79 -2.88
CA LEU A 95 13.85 8.24 -4.09
C LEU A 95 12.90 9.41 -3.78
N PHE A 96 12.18 9.33 -2.69
CA PHE A 96 11.28 10.38 -2.21
C PHE A 96 12.03 11.69 -1.93
N TYR A 97 13.15 11.61 -1.22
CA TYR A 97 14.01 12.77 -0.99
C TYR A 97 14.51 13.38 -2.32
N HIS A 98 14.91 12.53 -3.27
CA HIS A 98 15.33 12.99 -4.59
C HIS A 98 14.21 13.75 -5.32
N ILE A 99 12.98 13.21 -5.33
CA ILE A 99 11.81 13.86 -5.93
C ILE A 99 11.55 15.21 -5.25
N SER A 100 11.51 15.22 -3.93
CA SER A 100 11.24 16.42 -3.12
C SER A 100 12.26 17.53 -3.38
N LYS A 101 13.55 17.19 -3.40
CA LYS A 101 14.66 18.12 -3.65
C LYS A 101 14.62 18.77 -5.04
N ASN A 102 13.99 18.11 -6.02
CA ASN A 102 13.90 18.65 -7.39
C ASN A 102 12.79 19.71 -7.52
N ILE A 103 11.87 19.81 -6.57
CA ILE A 103 10.73 20.74 -6.64
C ILE A 103 10.71 21.78 -5.51
N MET A 104 11.48 21.57 -4.44
CA MET A 104 11.56 22.47 -3.29
C MET A 104 12.98 22.58 -2.74
N ASP A 105 13.22 23.57 -1.86
CA ASP A 105 14.51 23.72 -1.21
C ASP A 105 14.84 22.54 -0.30
N LYS A 106 16.15 22.32 -0.11
CA LYS A 106 16.71 21.18 0.63
C LYS A 106 16.11 21.00 2.03
N SER A 107 15.88 22.08 2.77
CA SER A 107 15.31 22.04 4.12
C SER A 107 13.89 21.46 4.12
N PHE A 108 13.03 21.91 3.20
CA PHE A 108 11.68 21.38 3.07
C PHE A 108 11.65 19.95 2.54
N ALA A 109 12.59 19.59 1.66
CA ALA A 109 12.76 18.22 1.19
C ALA A 109 13.17 17.28 2.34
N VAL A 110 14.05 17.73 3.27
CA VAL A 110 14.41 16.96 4.47
C VAL A 110 13.21 16.81 5.40
N ILE A 111 12.46 17.89 5.65
CA ILE A 111 11.26 17.85 6.50
C ILE A 111 10.23 16.85 5.95
N SER A 112 9.91 16.94 4.65
CA SER A 112 8.97 16.01 4.02
C SER A 112 9.43 14.55 4.13
N THR A 113 10.74 14.33 4.03
CA THR A 113 11.34 12.99 4.15
C THR A 113 11.28 12.46 5.58
N LEU A 114 11.53 13.30 6.58
CA LEU A 114 11.40 12.92 7.99
C LEU A 114 9.94 12.59 8.35
N LEU A 115 8.97 13.35 7.82
CA LEU A 115 7.55 13.03 7.96
C LEU A 115 7.22 11.66 7.37
N LEU A 116 7.77 11.33 6.20
CA LEU A 116 7.55 10.02 5.60
C LEU A 116 8.19 8.88 6.40
N ILE A 117 9.41 9.09 6.94
CA ILE A 117 10.09 8.10 7.79
C ILE A 117 9.28 7.84 9.05
N SER A 118 8.75 8.88 9.68
CA SER A 118 7.97 8.79 10.92
C SER A 118 6.55 8.26 10.73
N ALA A 119 6.04 8.25 9.50
CA ALA A 119 4.69 7.76 9.22
C ALA A 119 4.56 6.29 9.63
N PRO A 120 3.48 5.93 10.33
CA PRO A 120 3.23 4.54 10.69
C PRO A 120 3.11 3.71 9.43
N SER A 121 3.55 2.48 9.49
CA SER A 121 3.57 1.64 8.31
C SER A 121 3.16 0.23 8.64
N MET A 122 2.10 -0.18 7.98
CA MET A 122 1.67 -1.56 7.96
C MET A 122 2.56 -2.33 6.99
N TYR A 123 3.26 -3.36 7.43
CA TYR A 123 4.24 -4.06 6.61
C TYR A 123 3.66 -4.53 5.27
N TYR A 124 2.48 -5.13 5.24
CA TYR A 124 1.86 -5.59 4.00
C TYR A 124 1.35 -4.46 3.09
N ASN A 125 0.89 -3.35 3.66
CA ASN A 125 0.39 -2.19 2.90
C ASN A 125 1.49 -1.24 2.42
N ARG A 126 2.72 -1.36 2.91
CA ARG A 126 3.86 -0.52 2.48
C ARG A 126 4.18 -0.61 1.00
N LEU A 127 3.85 -1.70 0.36
CA LEU A 127 4.04 -1.84 -1.08
C LEU A 127 3.29 -0.77 -1.89
N PHE A 128 2.16 -0.23 -1.40
CA PHE A 128 1.46 0.88 -2.06
C PHE A 128 2.33 2.14 -2.14
N PRO A 129 2.79 2.74 -1.03
CA PRO A 129 3.63 3.93 -1.08
C PRO A 129 4.95 3.69 -1.80
N ILE A 130 5.56 2.51 -1.66
CA ILE A 130 6.80 2.14 -2.36
C ILE A 130 6.58 2.15 -3.87
N CYS A 131 5.57 1.46 -4.37
CA CYS A 131 5.24 1.42 -5.80
C CYS A 131 4.92 2.82 -6.35
N THR A 132 4.18 3.63 -5.58
CA THR A 132 3.86 5.02 -5.96
C THR A 132 5.12 5.86 -6.13
N VAL A 133 6.00 5.88 -5.13
CA VAL A 133 7.22 6.71 -5.15
C VAL A 133 8.20 6.27 -6.24
N ILE A 134 8.38 4.96 -6.43
CA ILE A 134 9.26 4.42 -7.49
C ILE A 134 8.76 4.87 -8.88
N ASN A 135 7.46 4.76 -9.15
CA ASN A 135 6.91 5.17 -10.43
C ASN A 135 6.99 6.69 -10.65
N ILE A 136 6.67 7.51 -9.62
CA ILE A 136 6.86 8.97 -9.69
C ILE A 136 8.32 9.30 -10.03
N TYR A 137 9.28 8.63 -9.39
CA TYR A 137 10.69 8.86 -9.62
C TYR A 137 11.10 8.61 -11.09
N PHE A 138 10.76 7.44 -11.63
CA PHE A 138 11.16 7.08 -12.99
C PHE A 138 10.45 7.93 -14.06
N ILE A 139 9.16 8.22 -13.89
CA ILE A 139 8.44 9.13 -14.79
C ILE A 139 9.00 10.55 -14.70
N SER A 140 9.29 11.06 -13.50
CA SER A 140 9.91 12.38 -13.33
C SER A 140 11.32 12.44 -13.94
N ARG A 141 12.08 11.39 -13.83
CA ARG A 141 13.39 11.25 -14.45
C ARG A 141 13.29 11.29 -15.98
N TYR A 142 12.31 10.57 -16.56
CA TYR A 142 12.04 10.63 -17.99
C TYR A 142 11.65 12.05 -18.44
N ILE A 143 10.76 12.73 -17.73
CA ILE A 143 10.37 14.12 -18.02
C ILE A 143 11.59 15.06 -18.07
N THR A 144 12.55 14.85 -17.17
CA THR A 144 13.75 15.69 -17.12
C THR A 144 14.74 15.40 -18.22
N SER A 145 15.04 14.12 -18.44
CA SER A 145 16.09 13.65 -19.35
C SER A 145 15.66 13.52 -20.82
N GLU A 146 14.37 13.21 -21.04
CA GLU A 146 13.78 12.89 -22.34
C GLU A 146 14.48 11.73 -23.08
N ARG A 147 15.28 10.93 -22.36
CA ARG A 147 16.03 9.82 -22.94
C ARG A 147 15.14 8.60 -23.13
N LYS A 148 15.28 7.91 -24.26
CA LYS A 148 14.55 6.67 -24.56
C LYS A 148 14.78 5.59 -23.50
N PHE A 149 15.99 5.51 -22.94
CA PHE A 149 16.31 4.58 -21.86
C PHE A 149 15.47 4.85 -20.60
N ASP A 150 15.33 6.12 -20.21
CA ASP A 150 14.53 6.50 -19.03
C ASP A 150 13.02 6.25 -19.26
N LEU A 151 12.55 6.40 -20.52
CA LEU A 151 11.20 5.98 -20.90
C LEU A 151 11.03 4.47 -20.78
N ALA A 152 11.93 3.69 -21.37
CA ALA A 152 11.87 2.22 -21.30
C ALA A 152 11.89 1.73 -19.84
N LEU A 153 12.71 2.37 -18.99
CA LEU A 153 12.77 2.06 -17.57
C LEU A 153 11.49 2.43 -16.84
N SER A 154 10.85 3.56 -17.17
CA SER A 154 9.55 3.96 -16.62
C SER A 154 8.45 2.95 -16.99
N VAL A 155 8.42 2.51 -18.25
CA VAL A 155 7.49 1.46 -18.71
C VAL A 155 7.73 0.16 -17.96
N PHE A 156 8.98 -0.30 -17.90
CA PHE A 156 9.37 -1.54 -17.21
C PHE A 156 8.94 -1.52 -15.74
N VAL A 157 9.23 -0.42 -15.04
CA VAL A 157 8.87 -0.28 -13.62
C VAL A 157 7.35 -0.26 -13.43
N SER A 158 6.61 0.40 -14.32
CA SER A 158 5.13 0.41 -14.29
C SER A 158 4.55 -0.98 -14.51
N LEU A 159 5.10 -1.76 -15.46
CA LEU A 159 4.71 -3.15 -15.72
C LEU A 159 5.06 -4.07 -14.55
N LEU A 160 6.26 -3.91 -13.97
CA LEU A 160 6.64 -4.63 -12.76
C LEU A 160 5.70 -4.30 -11.61
N THR A 161 5.30 -3.04 -11.49
CA THR A 161 4.33 -2.60 -10.47
C THR A 161 2.98 -3.27 -10.65
N LEU A 162 2.51 -3.52 -11.89
CA LEU A 162 1.27 -4.30 -12.14
C LEU A 162 1.30 -5.67 -11.46
N THR A 163 2.46 -6.33 -11.44
CA THR A 163 2.58 -7.67 -10.83
C THR A 163 2.66 -7.62 -9.31
N VAL A 164 2.97 -6.47 -8.70
CA VAL A 164 3.10 -6.29 -7.24
C VAL A 164 1.89 -5.58 -6.64
N LYS A 165 1.42 -4.53 -7.32
CA LYS A 165 0.24 -3.71 -6.97
C LYS A 165 -0.43 -3.25 -8.25
N THR A 166 -1.38 -4.04 -8.71
CA THR A 166 -2.07 -3.86 -9.99
C THR A 166 -2.65 -2.45 -10.13
N GLU A 167 -3.30 -1.95 -9.09
CA GLU A 167 -3.95 -0.63 -9.11
C GLU A 167 -2.96 0.51 -9.36
N ILE A 168 -1.79 0.44 -8.70
CA ILE A 168 -0.74 1.46 -8.87
C ILE A 168 -0.08 1.34 -10.24
N GLY A 169 0.11 0.11 -10.72
CA GLY A 169 0.63 -0.14 -12.06
C GLY A 169 -0.27 0.46 -13.15
N VAL A 170 -1.59 0.28 -13.04
CA VAL A 170 -2.57 0.87 -13.96
C VAL A 170 -2.51 2.41 -13.90
N ILE A 171 -2.55 2.99 -12.70
CA ILE A 171 -2.42 4.44 -12.51
C ILE A 171 -1.12 4.94 -13.15
N SER A 172 -0.01 4.24 -12.94
CA SER A 172 1.30 4.62 -13.49
C SER A 172 1.32 4.62 -15.03
N LEU A 173 0.80 3.57 -15.67
CA LEU A 173 0.72 3.49 -17.13
C LEU A 173 -0.19 4.58 -17.70
N PHE A 174 -1.32 4.87 -17.04
CA PHE A 174 -2.21 5.96 -17.43
C PHE A 174 -1.48 7.31 -17.36
N ILE A 175 -0.77 7.60 -16.27
CA ILE A 175 -0.03 8.85 -16.09
C ILE A 175 1.12 8.96 -17.10
N LEU A 176 1.85 7.87 -17.34
CA LEU A 176 2.92 7.84 -18.34
C LEU A 176 2.36 8.12 -19.75
N SER A 177 1.23 7.50 -20.11
CA SER A 177 0.56 7.77 -21.39
C SER A 177 0.13 9.25 -21.50
N PHE A 178 -0.42 9.82 -20.43
CA PHE A 178 -0.78 11.24 -20.37
C PHE A 178 0.44 12.15 -20.58
N VAL A 179 1.59 11.86 -19.93
CA VAL A 179 2.84 12.59 -20.12
C VAL A 179 3.30 12.54 -21.57
N LEU A 180 3.26 11.36 -22.19
CA LEU A 180 3.66 11.18 -23.59
C LEU A 180 2.75 11.95 -24.56
N ILE A 181 1.43 11.92 -24.33
CA ILE A 181 0.47 12.69 -25.13
C ILE A 181 0.75 14.18 -25.01
N LEU A 182 0.93 14.70 -23.81
CA LEU A 182 1.27 16.11 -23.63
C LEU A 182 2.59 16.49 -24.32
N GLN A 183 3.64 15.70 -24.14
CA GLN A 183 4.92 15.96 -24.81
C GLN A 183 4.80 15.94 -26.32
N THR A 184 3.96 15.05 -26.88
CA THR A 184 3.69 15.02 -28.31
C THR A 184 2.99 16.26 -28.78
N ILE A 185 1.88 16.63 -28.14
CA ILE A 185 1.09 17.82 -28.51
C ILE A 185 1.96 19.08 -28.47
N PHE A 186 2.83 19.23 -27.47
CA PHE A 186 3.62 20.45 -27.24
C PHE A 186 5.01 20.43 -27.90
N SER A 187 5.47 19.30 -28.45
CA SER A 187 6.70 19.26 -29.28
C SER A 187 6.48 19.87 -30.67
N TYR A 188 5.25 19.98 -31.13
CA TYR A 188 4.92 20.60 -32.41
C TYR A 188 4.86 22.13 -32.27
N LYS A 189 5.94 22.80 -32.68
CA LYS A 189 6.16 24.26 -32.61
C LYS A 189 5.21 25.12 -33.47
N LYS A 190 4.25 24.58 -34.21
CA LYS A 190 3.27 25.29 -35.02
C LYS A 190 1.89 24.70 -34.82
N PHE A 191 1.18 25.13 -33.83
CA PHE A 191 -0.25 24.92 -33.78
C PHE A 191 -0.98 26.10 -34.44
N SER A 192 -1.00 26.14 -35.76
CA SER A 192 -2.16 26.69 -36.47
C SER A 192 -3.15 25.53 -36.59
N PHE A 193 -4.36 25.69 -36.09
CA PHE A 193 -5.41 24.70 -36.17
C PHE A 193 -5.79 24.47 -37.65
N SER A 194 -5.04 23.61 -38.34
CA SER A 194 -5.44 23.02 -39.62
C SER A 194 -5.35 21.51 -39.44
N PHE A 195 -6.51 20.86 -39.49
CA PHE A 195 -6.62 19.40 -39.43
C PHE A 195 -5.86 18.67 -40.57
N SER A 196 -5.39 19.39 -41.58
CA SER A 196 -4.72 18.85 -42.73
C SER A 196 -3.20 18.64 -42.57
N GLU A 197 -2.58 19.15 -41.49
CA GLU A 197 -1.13 19.06 -41.26
C GLU A 197 -0.74 18.29 -40.00
N LEU A 198 -1.55 17.32 -39.61
CA LEU A 198 -1.18 16.40 -38.51
C LEU A 198 -0.08 15.45 -39.02
N HIS A 199 1.14 15.95 -39.12
CA HIS A 199 2.32 15.09 -39.23
C HIS A 199 2.49 14.36 -37.88
N PHE A 200 1.77 13.26 -37.75
CA PHE A 200 1.93 12.34 -36.64
C PHE A 200 3.40 11.91 -36.54
N ASN A 201 4.05 12.25 -35.45
CA ASN A 201 5.39 11.73 -35.19
C ASN A 201 5.27 10.22 -34.96
N HIS A 202 5.47 9.46 -36.05
CA HIS A 202 5.32 7.99 -36.05
C HIS A 202 6.06 7.32 -34.88
N LYS A 203 7.16 7.92 -34.38
CA LYS A 203 7.94 7.39 -33.25
C LYS A 203 7.17 7.43 -31.93
N ILE A 204 6.36 8.47 -31.70
CA ILE A 204 5.57 8.62 -30.46
C ILE A 204 4.29 7.82 -30.58
N LEU A 205 3.67 7.81 -31.75
CA LEU A 205 2.54 6.92 -32.02
C LEU A 205 2.94 5.45 -31.83
N ILE A 206 4.11 5.04 -32.38
CA ILE A 206 4.65 3.70 -32.20
C ILE A 206 4.97 3.43 -30.73
N SER A 207 5.54 4.39 -29.99
CA SER A 207 5.80 4.22 -28.54
C SER A 207 4.50 4.09 -27.73
N THR A 208 3.50 4.90 -28.06
CA THR A 208 2.18 4.84 -27.40
C THR A 208 1.45 3.54 -27.75
N ILE A 209 1.47 3.13 -29.01
CA ILE A 209 0.92 1.84 -29.47
C ILE A 209 1.69 0.68 -28.83
N ALA A 210 3.02 0.76 -28.73
CA ALA A 210 3.83 -0.27 -28.06
C ALA A 210 3.50 -0.36 -26.57
N ILE A 211 3.28 0.76 -25.87
CA ILE A 211 2.85 0.76 -24.47
C ILE A 211 1.46 0.15 -24.35
N PHE A 212 0.51 0.53 -25.22
CA PHE A 212 -0.83 -0.06 -25.26
C PHE A 212 -0.79 -1.53 -25.68
N ALA A 213 0.05 -1.92 -26.62
CA ALA A 213 0.22 -3.31 -27.04
C ALA A 213 0.85 -4.16 -25.91
N VAL A 214 1.87 -3.66 -25.22
CA VAL A 214 2.47 -4.33 -24.07
C VAL A 214 1.49 -4.37 -22.90
N ALA A 215 0.76 -3.28 -22.63
CA ALA A 215 -0.31 -3.26 -21.63
C ALA A 215 -1.46 -4.22 -22.03
N SER A 216 -1.76 -4.34 -23.32
CA SER A 216 -2.74 -5.29 -23.86
C SER A 216 -2.23 -6.72 -23.84
N ILE A 217 -0.93 -6.97 -24.07
CA ILE A 217 -0.30 -8.30 -23.94
C ILE A 217 -0.22 -8.71 -22.47
N VAL A 218 0.17 -7.80 -21.59
CA VAL A 218 0.13 -8.04 -20.14
C VAL A 218 -1.32 -8.18 -19.67
N GLY A 219 -2.23 -7.36 -20.18
CA GLY A 219 -3.67 -7.48 -19.97
C GLY A 219 -4.23 -8.79 -20.54
N ALA A 220 -3.81 -9.22 -21.73
CA ALA A 220 -4.21 -10.50 -22.32
C ALA A 220 -3.55 -11.71 -21.63
N PHE A 221 -2.32 -11.57 -21.14
CA PHE A 221 -1.70 -12.54 -20.25
C PHE A 221 -2.42 -12.60 -18.90
N MET A 222 -2.86 -11.44 -18.39
CA MET A 222 -3.74 -11.33 -17.22
C MET A 222 -5.19 -11.76 -17.50
N ILE A 223 -5.67 -11.70 -18.76
CA ILE A 223 -7.00 -12.14 -19.23
C ILE A 223 -7.02 -13.64 -19.54
N ASN A 224 -5.92 -14.23 -19.96
CA ASN A 224 -5.71 -15.69 -19.99
C ASN A 224 -5.48 -16.29 -18.59
N LEU A 225 -5.33 -15.45 -17.57
CA LEU A 225 -5.75 -15.85 -16.23
C LEU A 225 -7.20 -16.36 -16.33
N PRO A 226 -7.57 -17.47 -15.66
CA PRO A 226 -8.91 -17.99 -15.72
C PRO A 226 -9.91 -16.85 -15.59
N ALA A 227 -10.98 -16.85 -16.38
CA ALA A 227 -11.99 -15.78 -16.40
C ALA A 227 -12.48 -15.37 -15.00
N LYS A 228 -12.24 -16.21 -14.02
CA LYS A 228 -12.43 -16.06 -12.59
C LYS A 228 -11.51 -14.99 -11.94
N ALA A 229 -10.22 -14.95 -12.29
CA ALA A 229 -9.32 -13.93 -11.75
C ALA A 229 -9.69 -12.52 -12.27
N TYR A 230 -10.16 -12.43 -13.51
CA TYR A 230 -10.71 -11.19 -14.06
C TYR A 230 -11.96 -10.73 -13.29
N LYS A 231 -12.94 -11.61 -13.08
CA LYS A 231 -14.13 -11.31 -12.27
C LYS A 231 -13.73 -10.87 -10.87
N PHE A 232 -12.77 -11.52 -10.26
CA PHE A 232 -12.26 -11.18 -8.93
C PHE A 232 -11.67 -9.77 -8.89
N VAL A 233 -10.75 -9.42 -9.79
CA VAL A 233 -10.08 -8.11 -9.81
C VAL A 233 -11.09 -6.96 -10.05
N PHE A 234 -12.04 -7.13 -10.96
CA PHE A 234 -12.97 -6.06 -11.32
C PHE A 234 -14.23 -5.98 -10.45
N HIS A 235 -14.61 -7.05 -9.75
CA HIS A 235 -15.80 -7.06 -8.89
C HIS A 235 -15.47 -7.05 -7.38
N MET A 236 -14.21 -7.13 -7.00
CA MET A 236 -13.79 -7.00 -5.60
C MET A 236 -14.31 -5.72 -4.94
N SER A 237 -14.50 -4.72 -5.76
CA SER A 237 -14.99 -3.39 -5.39
C SER A 237 -16.37 -3.40 -4.75
N SER A 238 -17.28 -4.13 -5.26
CA SER A 238 -18.68 -4.10 -4.81
C SER A 238 -18.88 -4.69 -3.41
N ILE A 239 -17.94 -5.51 -2.93
CA ILE A 239 -18.08 -6.23 -1.66
C ILE A 239 -17.35 -5.53 -0.51
N TRP A 240 -16.21 -4.86 -0.75
CA TRP A 240 -15.34 -4.31 0.30
C TRP A 240 -15.52 -2.81 0.59
N GLY A 241 -16.46 -2.13 -0.06
CA GLY A 241 -16.68 -0.71 0.14
C GLY A 241 -17.02 -0.38 1.60
N ASN A 242 -16.27 0.52 2.21
CA ASN A 242 -16.61 1.17 3.47
C ASN A 242 -17.02 2.62 3.19
N PRO A 243 -18.07 3.13 3.83
CA PRO A 243 -18.51 4.50 3.63
C PRO A 243 -17.38 5.47 3.98
N PHE A 244 -17.27 6.55 3.18
CA PHE A 244 -16.33 7.63 3.47
C PHE A 244 -16.77 8.37 4.74
N PRO A 245 -15.86 8.70 5.68
CA PRO A 245 -16.21 9.37 6.92
C PRO A 245 -16.84 10.74 6.65
N SER A 246 -17.97 11.00 7.27
CA SER A 246 -18.69 12.28 7.16
C SER A 246 -18.34 13.18 8.33
N LEU A 247 -18.04 14.47 8.03
CA LEU A 247 -17.93 15.54 9.05
C LEU A 247 -19.30 16.00 9.56
N MET A 248 -20.38 15.62 8.86
CA MET A 248 -21.74 15.95 9.28
C MET A 248 -22.24 14.88 10.24
N SER A 249 -23.00 15.30 11.25
CA SER A 249 -23.68 14.41 12.17
C SER A 249 -24.60 13.46 11.37
N THR A 250 -24.44 12.15 11.57
CA THR A 250 -25.44 11.20 11.09
C THR A 250 -26.73 11.40 11.88
N PRO A 251 -27.92 11.35 11.24
CA PRO A 251 -29.18 11.44 11.96
C PRO A 251 -29.20 10.42 13.13
N GLY A 252 -29.41 10.90 14.35
CA GLY A 252 -29.45 10.07 15.57
C GLY A 252 -28.12 9.95 16.34
N LYS A 253 -26.98 10.43 15.80
CA LYS A 253 -25.72 10.59 16.53
C LYS A 253 -25.45 12.09 16.71
N GLY A 254 -25.17 12.52 17.94
CA GLY A 254 -24.79 13.90 18.25
C GLY A 254 -23.56 14.37 17.44
N LEU A 255 -23.15 15.61 17.66
CA LEU A 255 -21.91 16.15 17.06
C LEU A 255 -20.73 15.24 17.40
N PRO A 256 -19.80 14.98 16.45
CA PRO A 256 -18.61 14.17 16.72
C PRO A 256 -17.79 14.78 17.87
N SER A 257 -17.22 13.94 18.69
CA SER A 257 -16.24 14.37 19.71
C SER A 257 -15.04 15.05 19.03
N PHE A 258 -14.28 15.85 19.77
CA PHE A 258 -13.07 16.49 19.22
C PHE A 258 -12.10 15.48 18.59
N LYS A 259 -11.94 14.31 19.20
CA LYS A 259 -11.11 13.25 18.66
C LYS A 259 -11.65 12.72 17.33
N GLU A 260 -12.93 12.39 17.27
CA GLU A 260 -13.58 11.93 16.03
C GLU A 260 -13.52 12.98 14.92
N PHE A 261 -13.76 14.26 15.25
CA PHE A 261 -13.62 15.37 14.32
C PHE A 261 -12.18 15.46 13.76
N PHE A 262 -11.18 15.33 14.63
CA PHE A 262 -9.78 15.34 14.23
C PHE A 262 -9.47 14.15 13.31
N ASP A 263 -9.85 12.94 13.71
CA ASP A 263 -9.62 11.71 12.94
C ASP A 263 -10.28 11.79 11.56
N ILE A 264 -11.53 12.28 11.49
CA ILE A 264 -12.24 12.48 10.22
C ILE A 264 -11.55 13.54 9.36
N SER A 265 -11.07 14.64 9.96
CA SER A 265 -10.40 15.72 9.23
C SER A 265 -9.13 15.27 8.51
N LEU A 266 -8.44 14.22 8.99
CA LEU A 266 -7.27 13.66 8.33
C LEU A 266 -7.58 13.09 6.93
N PHE A 267 -8.81 12.63 6.70
CA PHE A 267 -9.23 12.19 5.37
C PHE A 267 -9.42 13.36 4.39
N TYR A 268 -9.75 14.55 4.87
CA TYR A 268 -10.01 15.72 4.01
C TYR A 268 -8.74 16.54 3.70
N LEU A 269 -7.71 16.46 4.54
CA LEU A 269 -6.46 17.20 4.33
C LEU A 269 -5.80 16.93 2.97
N PRO A 270 -5.66 15.69 2.48
CA PRO A 270 -5.12 15.44 1.14
C PRO A 270 -5.95 16.08 0.04
N ILE A 271 -7.29 16.07 0.16
CA ILE A 271 -8.18 16.70 -0.84
C ILE A 271 -7.89 18.19 -0.93
N ILE A 272 -7.80 18.87 0.21
CA ILE A 272 -7.52 20.32 0.28
C ILE A 272 -6.19 20.62 -0.40
N VAL A 273 -5.14 19.84 -0.11
CA VAL A 273 -3.81 20.01 -0.71
C VAL A 273 -3.85 19.75 -2.22
N TYR A 274 -4.61 18.75 -2.68
CA TYR A 274 -4.72 18.44 -4.11
C TYR A 274 -5.49 19.53 -4.87
N ILE A 275 -6.61 20.03 -4.33
CA ILE A 275 -7.35 21.16 -4.91
C ILE A 275 -6.46 22.41 -4.97
N ALA A 276 -5.74 22.71 -3.88
CA ALA A 276 -4.81 23.83 -3.87
C ALA A 276 -3.70 23.67 -4.94
N THR A 277 -3.23 22.43 -5.16
CA THR A 277 -2.23 22.14 -6.22
C THR A 277 -2.82 22.36 -7.62
N VAL A 278 -4.05 21.94 -7.86
CA VAL A 278 -4.76 22.22 -9.13
C VAL A 278 -4.84 23.74 -9.37
N ILE A 279 -5.31 24.51 -8.38
CA ILE A 279 -5.42 25.97 -8.47
C ILE A 279 -4.04 26.61 -8.76
N LEU A 280 -2.97 26.11 -8.10
CA LEU A 280 -1.62 26.59 -8.31
C LEU A 280 -1.14 26.35 -9.74
N LEU A 281 -1.37 25.14 -10.28
CA LEU A 281 -1.00 24.78 -11.65
C LEU A 281 -1.74 25.64 -12.68
N PHE A 282 -3.03 25.91 -12.46
CA PHE A 282 -3.80 26.85 -13.31
C PHE A 282 -3.24 28.27 -13.24
N LYS A 283 -2.91 28.80 -12.05
CA LYS A 283 -2.32 30.14 -11.89
C LYS A 283 -0.94 30.27 -12.52
N ARG A 284 -0.14 29.20 -12.51
CA ARG A 284 1.22 29.19 -13.09
C ARG A 284 1.22 29.04 -14.59
N LYS A 285 0.03 28.94 -15.23
CA LYS A 285 -0.14 28.55 -16.61
C LYS A 285 0.77 27.34 -16.92
N LEU A 286 0.22 26.17 -17.10
CA LEU A 286 0.97 24.92 -17.42
C LEU A 286 1.93 25.16 -18.57
N PHE A 287 1.76 26.26 -19.30
CA PHE A 287 2.43 26.69 -20.51
C PHE A 287 3.03 28.10 -20.34
N ALA A 288 4.22 28.34 -20.84
CA ALA A 288 4.88 29.63 -20.80
C ALA A 288 4.26 30.61 -21.82
N ASP A 289 4.13 31.88 -21.43
CA ASP A 289 3.27 32.92 -22.04
C ASP A 289 3.54 33.35 -23.50
N GLN A 290 4.56 32.87 -24.19
CA GLN A 290 4.80 33.29 -25.60
C GLN A 290 5.30 32.18 -26.52
N LYS A 291 5.67 31.05 -25.99
CA LYS A 291 5.95 29.82 -26.75
C LYS A 291 5.27 28.70 -25.99
N ILE A 292 4.47 27.89 -26.68
CA ILE A 292 3.82 26.72 -26.08
C ILE A 292 4.90 25.70 -25.76
N VAL A 293 5.67 25.96 -24.70
CA VAL A 293 6.72 25.08 -24.18
C VAL A 293 6.22 24.49 -22.87
N LEU A 294 6.15 23.18 -22.82
CA LEU A 294 5.74 22.46 -21.62
C LEU A 294 6.76 22.70 -20.49
N ASN A 295 6.31 23.31 -19.40
CA ASN A 295 7.16 23.52 -18.24
C ASN A 295 7.40 22.20 -17.50
N LYS A 296 8.63 21.66 -17.57
CA LYS A 296 9.01 20.37 -16.96
C LYS A 296 8.71 20.31 -15.46
N SER A 297 8.91 21.42 -14.73
CA SER A 297 8.62 21.47 -13.29
C SER A 297 7.12 21.35 -13.01
N ASN A 298 6.30 22.07 -13.78
CA ASN A 298 4.85 21.95 -13.65
C ASN A 298 4.34 20.57 -14.04
N LEU A 299 4.94 19.95 -15.07
CA LEU A 299 4.61 18.58 -15.47
C LEU A 299 4.97 17.56 -14.38
N GLN A 300 6.11 17.71 -13.70
CA GLN A 300 6.48 16.86 -12.58
C GLN A 300 5.48 17.00 -11.41
N ILE A 301 5.08 18.22 -11.08
CA ILE A 301 4.07 18.47 -10.04
C ILE A 301 2.72 17.85 -10.46
N SER A 302 2.36 17.95 -11.75
CA SER A 302 1.14 17.32 -12.28
C SER A 302 1.19 15.79 -12.15
N VAL A 303 2.31 15.16 -12.43
CA VAL A 303 2.51 13.70 -12.23
C VAL A 303 2.33 13.34 -10.77
N ILE A 304 2.96 14.06 -9.84
CA ILE A 304 2.82 13.83 -8.41
C ILE A 304 1.35 13.96 -7.99
N LEU A 305 0.66 15.02 -8.43
CA LEU A 305 -0.75 15.25 -8.16
C LEU A 305 -1.64 14.14 -8.70
N LEU A 306 -1.42 13.69 -9.95
CA LEU A 306 -2.21 12.61 -10.56
C LEU A 306 -2.05 11.28 -9.82
N PHE A 307 -0.83 10.97 -9.35
CA PHE A 307 -0.64 9.83 -8.43
C PHE A 307 -1.40 10.03 -7.12
N GLY A 308 -1.41 11.25 -6.58
CA GLY A 308 -2.19 11.58 -5.38
C GLY A 308 -3.68 11.33 -5.58
N ILE A 309 -4.25 11.85 -6.67
CA ILE A 309 -5.66 11.67 -6.99
C ILE A 309 -5.98 10.19 -7.22
N GLY A 310 -5.16 9.47 -7.99
CA GLY A 310 -5.37 8.06 -8.28
C GLY A 310 -5.30 7.18 -7.02
N THR A 311 -4.29 7.38 -6.17
CA THR A 311 -4.17 6.63 -4.90
C THR A 311 -5.23 7.03 -3.89
N TYR A 312 -5.67 8.29 -3.90
CA TYR A 312 -6.77 8.75 -3.04
C TYR A 312 -8.11 8.15 -3.46
N GLY A 313 -8.34 7.93 -4.75
CA GLY A 313 -9.51 7.20 -5.24
C GLY A 313 -9.67 5.83 -4.58
N LEU A 314 -8.54 5.14 -4.32
CA LEU A 314 -8.54 3.85 -3.60
C LEU A 314 -8.89 4.01 -2.11
N VAL A 315 -8.62 5.17 -1.51
CA VAL A 315 -9.01 5.49 -0.12
C VAL A 315 -10.49 5.81 -0.03
N VAL A 316 -11.01 6.62 -0.96
CA VAL A 316 -12.44 6.99 -0.99
C VAL A 316 -13.31 5.75 -1.06
N TRP A 317 -12.87 4.78 -1.84
CA TRP A 317 -13.63 3.57 -2.05
C TRP A 317 -13.64 2.61 -0.84
N ARG A 318 -12.53 2.49 -0.12
CA ARG A 318 -12.43 1.75 1.14
C ARG A 318 -11.84 2.67 2.20
N ALA A 319 -12.69 3.50 2.80
CA ALA A 319 -12.25 4.44 3.81
C ALA A 319 -11.84 3.69 5.09
N GLY A 320 -10.59 3.88 5.46
CA GLY A 320 -9.97 3.36 6.67
C GLY A 320 -8.62 4.03 6.86
N PHE A 321 -8.20 4.23 8.10
CA PHE A 321 -6.91 4.86 8.40
C PHE A 321 -5.75 4.12 7.75
N ASP A 322 -5.82 2.80 7.70
CA ASP A 322 -4.83 1.95 7.03
C ASP A 322 -4.67 2.27 5.56
N ASN A 323 -5.78 2.65 4.92
CA ASN A 323 -5.79 3.03 3.51
C ASN A 323 -5.28 4.44 3.28
N LEU A 324 -5.40 5.33 4.28
CA LEU A 324 -4.86 6.69 4.22
C LEU A 324 -3.33 6.71 4.08
N LEU A 325 -2.64 5.69 4.60
CA LEU A 325 -1.20 5.53 4.43
C LEU A 325 -0.75 5.47 2.96
N ARG A 326 -1.63 5.07 2.06
CA ARG A 326 -1.35 4.96 0.61
C ARG A 326 -1.05 6.31 -0.03
N VAL A 327 -1.64 7.37 0.50
CA VAL A 327 -1.54 8.74 -0.06
C VAL A 327 -0.46 9.59 0.60
N LEU A 328 0.07 9.18 1.76
CA LEU A 328 1.02 9.97 2.54
C LEU A 328 2.25 10.45 1.75
N PRO A 329 2.90 9.64 0.88
CA PRO A 329 4.06 10.15 0.15
C PRO A 329 3.72 11.36 -0.70
N VAL A 330 2.66 11.29 -1.49
CA VAL A 330 2.24 12.40 -2.34
C VAL A 330 1.77 13.59 -1.50
N PHE A 331 0.99 13.32 -0.47
CA PHE A 331 0.50 14.35 0.44
C PHE A 331 1.65 15.13 1.08
N TYR A 332 2.66 14.47 1.64
CA TYR A 332 3.80 15.15 2.27
C TYR A 332 4.66 15.93 1.28
N ILE A 333 4.86 15.44 0.05
CA ILE A 333 5.56 16.20 -0.97
C ILE A 333 4.80 17.50 -1.27
N LEU A 334 3.51 17.41 -1.58
CA LEU A 334 2.72 18.58 -1.97
C LEU A 334 2.50 19.55 -0.80
N LEU A 335 2.25 19.05 0.40
CA LEU A 335 2.11 19.86 1.60
C LEU A 335 3.38 20.68 1.86
N CYS A 336 4.55 20.01 1.89
CA CYS A 336 5.83 20.69 2.12
C CYS A 336 6.18 21.65 0.98
N TYR A 337 5.80 21.31 -0.25
CA TYR A 337 5.95 22.20 -1.39
C TYR A 337 5.11 23.48 -1.25
N PHE A 338 3.85 23.41 -0.77
CA PHE A 338 3.05 24.59 -0.47
C PHE A 338 3.66 25.45 0.63
N LEU A 339 4.12 24.82 1.70
CA LEU A 339 4.77 25.54 2.79
C LEU A 339 6.07 26.21 2.33
N TYR A 340 6.82 25.56 1.46
CA TYR A 340 7.98 26.15 0.79
C TYR A 340 7.62 27.39 -0.04
N LEU A 341 6.57 27.31 -0.86
CA LEU A 341 6.12 28.45 -1.67
C LEU A 341 5.61 29.60 -0.80
N PHE A 342 4.86 29.29 0.24
CA PHE A 342 4.38 30.26 1.22
C PHE A 342 5.55 30.96 1.91
N TYR A 343 6.52 30.18 2.39
CA TYR A 343 7.73 30.69 3.02
C TYR A 343 8.52 31.61 2.08
N ARG A 344 8.75 31.21 0.83
CA ARG A 344 9.43 32.05 -0.17
C ARG A 344 8.68 33.33 -0.46
N LYS A 345 7.36 33.31 -0.54
CA LYS A 345 6.55 34.49 -0.77
C LYS A 345 6.63 35.46 0.40
N ILE A 346 6.64 34.96 1.62
CA ILE A 346 6.77 35.80 2.82
C ILE A 346 8.15 36.45 2.86
N ILE A 347 9.22 35.70 2.75
CA ILE A 347 10.60 36.21 2.84
C ILE A 347 10.95 37.17 1.70
N GLY A 348 10.43 36.93 0.50
CA GLY A 348 10.68 37.76 -0.67
C GLY A 348 9.80 39.03 -0.77
N SER A 349 8.94 39.31 0.20
CA SER A 349 8.06 40.47 0.15
C SER A 349 8.64 41.68 0.92
N GLU A 350 8.53 42.88 0.35
CA GLU A 350 8.86 44.12 1.06
C GLU A 350 8.07 44.24 2.37
N PHE A 351 6.85 43.72 2.38
CA PHE A 351 6.00 43.64 3.59
C PHE A 351 6.71 42.81 4.68
N TYR A 352 7.39 41.70 4.33
CA TYR A 352 8.11 40.88 5.30
C TYR A 352 9.34 41.58 5.87
N MET A 353 10.08 42.33 5.05
CA MET A 353 11.25 43.10 5.51
C MET A 353 10.81 44.20 6.48
N ASN A 354 9.76 44.95 6.14
CA ASN A 354 9.18 45.95 7.02
C ASN A 354 8.51 45.36 8.26
N TRP A 355 7.89 44.17 8.12
CA TRP A 355 7.24 43.46 9.19
C TRP A 355 8.24 42.77 10.14
N LEU A 356 9.40 42.29 9.64
CA LEU A 356 10.50 41.79 10.46
C LEU A 356 11.08 42.83 11.42
N SER A 357 11.02 44.09 11.04
CA SER A 357 11.43 45.23 11.91
C SER A 357 10.39 45.55 12.98
N SER A 358 9.14 45.11 12.83
CA SER A 358 8.06 45.39 13.78
C SER A 358 8.12 44.44 14.99
N LYS A 359 7.86 44.93 16.20
CA LYS A 359 7.74 44.16 17.45
C LYS A 359 6.34 43.53 17.64
N SER A 360 5.62 43.22 16.57
CA SER A 360 4.25 42.74 16.65
C SER A 360 4.15 41.30 17.14
N ALA A 361 3.30 41.03 18.13
CA ALA A 361 2.97 39.69 18.62
C ALA A 361 2.38 38.79 17.50
N PHE A 362 1.61 39.38 16.58
CA PHE A 362 1.06 38.70 15.43
C PHE A 362 2.12 38.16 14.49
N LYS A 363 3.23 38.88 14.29
CA LYS A 363 4.40 38.37 13.56
C LYS A 363 4.95 37.10 14.17
N ASN A 364 5.20 37.10 15.49
CA ASN A 364 5.75 35.94 16.18
C ASN A 364 4.80 34.73 16.09
N PHE A 365 3.50 34.98 16.16
CA PHE A 365 2.49 33.95 15.98
C PHE A 365 2.54 33.35 14.56
N VAL A 366 2.53 34.14 13.50
CA VAL A 366 2.59 33.65 12.11
C VAL A 366 3.88 32.89 11.83
N LEU A 367 5.03 33.36 12.34
CA LEU A 367 6.31 32.66 12.21
C LEU A 367 6.37 31.37 13.00
N SER A 368 5.61 31.26 14.09
CA SER A 368 5.55 30.03 14.88
C SER A 368 4.71 28.93 14.24
N ILE A 369 3.78 29.25 13.31
CA ILE A 369 2.90 28.27 12.67
C ILE A 369 3.70 27.14 12.00
N PRO A 370 4.66 27.37 11.09
CA PRO A 370 5.47 26.29 10.51
C PRO A 370 6.31 25.55 11.55
N ILE A 371 6.86 26.32 12.52
CA ILE A 371 7.72 25.78 13.59
C ILE A 371 6.94 24.81 14.49
N LEU A 372 5.67 25.08 14.76
CA LEU A 372 4.81 24.24 15.60
C LEU A 372 4.13 23.13 14.79
N PHE A 373 3.77 23.43 13.54
CA PHE A 373 3.02 22.51 12.68
C PHE A 373 3.82 21.23 12.36
N PHE A 374 5.07 21.37 11.94
CA PHE A 374 5.89 20.19 11.59
C PHE A 374 6.19 19.29 12.79
N PRO A 375 6.63 19.79 13.96
CA PRO A 375 6.76 18.96 15.14
C PRO A 375 5.44 18.33 15.57
N ALA A 376 4.31 19.05 15.50
CA ALA A 376 3.01 18.49 15.82
C ALA A 376 2.64 17.35 14.88
N LEU A 377 2.79 17.52 13.57
CA LEU A 377 2.53 16.47 12.59
C LEU A 377 3.49 15.29 12.76
N PHE A 378 4.76 15.56 13.09
CA PHE A 378 5.74 14.53 13.40
C PHE A 378 5.36 13.73 14.65
N ILE A 379 4.93 14.40 15.72
CA ILE A 379 4.45 13.76 16.95
C ILE A 379 3.19 12.93 16.68
N VAL A 380 2.25 13.44 15.87
CA VAL A 380 1.06 12.68 15.44
C VAL A 380 1.49 11.40 14.71
N ASN A 381 2.40 11.49 13.75
CA ASN A 381 2.92 10.31 13.05
C ASN A 381 3.55 9.29 14.00
N LEU A 382 4.38 9.75 14.96
CA LEU A 382 5.05 8.87 15.92
C LEU A 382 4.09 8.18 16.89
N ASN A 383 2.97 8.82 17.20
CA ASN A 383 1.97 8.29 18.15
C ASN A 383 0.75 7.68 17.46
N PHE A 384 0.67 7.77 16.13
CA PHE A 384 -0.43 7.23 15.36
C PHE A 384 -0.41 5.70 15.46
N HIS A 385 -1.38 5.16 16.17
CA HIS A 385 -1.42 3.79 16.59
C HIS A 385 -2.59 3.07 15.93
N HIS A 386 -2.28 2.10 15.10
CA HIS A 386 -3.25 1.12 14.61
C HIS A 386 -2.79 -0.26 15.04
N GLY A 387 -3.31 -0.74 16.12
CA GLY A 387 -3.24 -2.00 16.83
C GLY A 387 -2.52 -3.25 16.25
N PHE A 388 -1.99 -3.19 15.04
CA PHE A 388 -1.43 -4.36 14.39
C PHE A 388 0.03 -4.22 13.93
N TYR A 389 0.67 -3.03 14.06
CA TYR A 389 1.93 -2.83 13.36
C TYR A 389 2.95 -2.04 14.16
N ALA A 390 4.13 -2.59 14.17
CA ALA A 390 5.31 -1.91 14.59
C ALA A 390 5.62 -0.72 13.67
N GLY A 391 6.03 0.39 14.22
CA GLY A 391 6.40 1.60 13.50
C GLY A 391 5.96 2.86 14.22
N SER A 392 5.36 2.73 15.40
CA SER A 392 5.10 3.86 16.29
C SER A 392 5.73 3.64 17.67
N ILE A 393 6.05 4.74 18.35
CA ILE A 393 6.51 4.70 19.74
C ILE A 393 5.46 4.06 20.66
N GLY A 394 4.17 4.17 20.29
CA GLY A 394 3.09 3.51 21.01
C GLY A 394 3.27 2.01 21.11
N GLU A 395 3.72 1.34 20.06
CA GLU A 395 3.99 -0.10 20.10
C GLU A 395 5.08 -0.49 21.07
N LEU A 396 6.14 0.31 21.19
CA LEU A 396 7.21 0.04 22.16
C LEU A 396 6.78 0.21 23.62
N ARG A 397 5.67 0.94 23.87
CA ARG A 397 5.13 1.10 25.24
C ARG A 397 4.29 -0.10 25.66
N ASN A 398 3.82 -0.91 24.72
CA ASN A 398 3.05 -2.10 25.03
C ASN A 398 3.98 -3.18 25.54
N ASN A 399 3.52 -3.93 26.53
CA ASN A 399 4.25 -5.09 27.01
C ASN A 399 4.15 -6.21 25.97
N HIS A 400 5.23 -6.49 25.25
CA HIS A 400 5.30 -7.53 24.24
C HIS A 400 6.19 -8.67 24.71
N ILE A 401 5.80 -9.89 24.38
CA ILE A 401 6.62 -11.08 24.58
C ILE A 401 7.01 -11.72 23.24
N TYR A 402 8.15 -12.39 23.24
CA TYR A 402 8.67 -13.07 22.07
C TYR A 402 7.87 -14.35 21.79
N ILE A 403 7.42 -14.53 20.56
CA ILE A 403 6.78 -15.78 20.10
C ILE A 403 7.89 -16.77 19.75
N ASN A 404 8.01 -17.82 20.55
CA ASN A 404 9.05 -18.84 20.43
C ASN A 404 8.69 -19.91 19.38
N LEU A 405 8.45 -19.48 18.15
CA LEU A 405 8.21 -20.35 17.00
C LEU A 405 9.23 -20.06 15.91
N ASN A 406 9.82 -21.12 15.33
CA ASN A 406 10.89 -21.01 14.32
C ASN A 406 10.54 -20.08 13.16
N ARG A 407 9.27 -20.06 12.73
CA ARG A 407 8.80 -19.25 11.61
C ARG A 407 8.23 -17.88 12.02
N ALA A 408 8.00 -17.61 13.30
CA ALA A 408 7.52 -16.31 13.78
C ALA A 408 8.67 -15.33 13.97
N ARG A 409 9.49 -15.52 15.00
CA ARG A 409 10.63 -14.69 15.40
C ARG A 409 10.27 -13.22 15.62
N ILE A 410 9.09 -12.96 16.17
CA ILE A 410 8.53 -11.63 16.42
C ILE A 410 8.04 -11.51 17.86
N PHE A 411 7.78 -10.26 18.27
CA PHE A 411 7.16 -9.93 19.55
C PHE A 411 5.69 -9.57 19.31
N ALA A 412 4.79 -10.08 20.15
CA ALA A 412 3.37 -9.79 20.10
C ALA A 412 2.83 -9.47 21.50
N HIS A 413 1.59 -8.99 21.57
CA HIS A 413 0.91 -8.83 22.85
C HIS A 413 0.91 -10.16 23.61
N PRO A 414 1.09 -10.16 24.95
CA PRO A 414 1.23 -11.41 25.72
C PRO A 414 0.13 -12.43 25.47
N LEU A 415 -1.12 -11.99 25.46
CA LEU A 415 -2.25 -12.89 25.18
C LEU A 415 -2.18 -13.48 23.76
N GLU A 416 -1.80 -12.67 22.77
CA GLU A 416 -1.64 -13.15 21.39
C GLU A 416 -0.52 -14.18 21.26
N ALA A 417 0.62 -13.92 21.86
CA ALA A 417 1.75 -14.85 21.83
C ALA A 417 1.39 -16.19 22.47
N ILE A 418 0.72 -16.16 23.63
CA ILE A 418 0.31 -17.37 24.35
C ILE A 418 -0.61 -18.24 23.50
N TRP A 419 -1.71 -17.68 22.97
CA TRP A 419 -2.62 -18.51 22.18
C TRP A 419 -2.07 -18.89 20.79
N VAL A 420 -1.19 -18.10 20.20
CA VAL A 420 -0.49 -18.49 18.96
C VAL A 420 0.41 -19.70 19.19
N GLU A 421 1.23 -19.68 20.24
CA GLU A 421 2.10 -20.82 20.59
C GLU A 421 1.30 -22.06 20.95
N ASP A 422 0.20 -21.88 21.69
CA ASP A 422 -0.69 -22.96 22.09
C ASP A 422 -1.37 -23.63 20.87
N ILE A 423 -1.92 -22.83 19.93
CA ILE A 423 -2.54 -23.35 18.71
C ILE A 423 -1.51 -24.10 17.87
N VAL A 424 -0.35 -23.50 17.61
CA VAL A 424 0.69 -24.13 16.76
C VAL A 424 1.24 -25.40 17.40
N SER A 425 1.45 -25.38 18.72
CA SER A 425 1.91 -26.56 19.47
C SER A 425 0.85 -27.67 19.44
N TYR A 426 -0.42 -27.32 19.58
CA TYR A 426 -1.52 -28.28 19.47
C TYR A 426 -1.59 -28.90 18.08
N ILE A 427 -1.53 -28.10 17.00
CA ILE A 427 -1.52 -28.59 15.62
C ILE A 427 -0.36 -29.56 15.41
N LYS A 428 0.87 -29.16 15.79
CA LYS A 428 2.07 -29.98 15.58
C LYS A 428 2.05 -31.30 16.33
N ARG A 429 1.43 -31.33 17.51
CA ARG A 429 1.30 -32.53 18.34
C ARG A 429 0.20 -33.47 17.85
N THR A 430 -0.87 -32.93 17.26
CA THR A 430 -2.06 -33.69 16.86
C THR A 430 -1.98 -34.16 15.40
N THR A 431 -1.18 -33.49 14.56
CA THR A 431 -1.04 -33.79 13.13
C THR A 431 0.40 -34.09 12.75
N THR A 432 0.60 -34.93 11.73
CA THR A 432 1.90 -35.11 11.05
C THR A 432 2.12 -34.00 10.01
N LYS A 433 3.31 -33.95 9.40
CA LYS A 433 3.63 -32.94 8.36
C LYS A 433 2.78 -33.08 7.09
N ASP A 434 2.34 -34.30 6.80
CA ASP A 434 1.60 -34.61 5.58
C ASP A 434 0.08 -34.47 5.79
N GLU A 435 -0.38 -34.47 7.03
CA GLU A 435 -1.79 -34.25 7.34
C GLU A 435 -2.17 -32.77 7.18
N PRO A 436 -3.12 -32.45 6.29
CA PRO A 436 -3.54 -31.07 6.09
C PRO A 436 -4.36 -30.55 7.27
N ILE A 437 -4.35 -29.25 7.43
CA ILE A 437 -5.27 -28.51 8.30
C ILE A 437 -6.05 -27.52 7.45
N PHE A 438 -7.20 -27.04 7.92
CA PHE A 438 -7.94 -26.00 7.24
C PHE A 438 -8.18 -24.80 8.15
N ALA A 439 -7.81 -23.59 7.71
CA ALA A 439 -7.86 -22.38 8.52
C ALA A 439 -8.86 -21.38 7.94
N LEU A 440 -9.83 -20.95 8.73
CA LEU A 440 -11.00 -20.18 8.33
C LEU A 440 -11.25 -18.97 9.22
N PRO A 441 -11.86 -17.89 8.65
CA PRO A 441 -12.00 -17.63 7.22
C PRO A 441 -10.76 -16.98 6.58
N LEU A 442 -9.92 -16.27 7.36
CA LEU A 442 -8.85 -15.36 6.87
C LEU A 442 -7.48 -15.67 7.47
N ASN A 443 -7.21 -16.90 7.88
CA ASN A 443 -6.09 -17.19 8.77
C ASN A 443 -5.02 -18.13 8.18
N PRO A 444 -4.46 -17.84 6.99
CA PRO A 444 -3.42 -18.69 6.38
C PRO A 444 -2.11 -18.73 7.18
N ILE A 445 -1.96 -17.87 8.17
CA ILE A 445 -0.83 -17.87 9.10
C ILE A 445 -0.63 -19.24 9.79
N TRP A 446 -1.74 -19.95 10.05
CA TRP A 446 -1.68 -21.25 10.71
C TRP A 446 -0.96 -22.30 9.85
N TYR A 447 -1.15 -22.30 8.54
CA TYR A 447 -0.41 -23.16 7.62
C TYR A 447 1.09 -22.86 7.68
N PHE A 448 1.43 -21.56 7.68
CA PHE A 448 2.81 -21.10 7.70
C PHE A 448 3.51 -21.44 9.02
N LEU A 449 2.94 -21.09 10.16
CA LEU A 449 3.56 -21.28 11.47
C LEU A 449 3.59 -22.76 11.91
N SER A 450 2.56 -23.52 11.61
CA SER A 450 2.49 -24.94 11.96
C SER A 450 3.24 -25.85 10.99
N GLU A 451 3.62 -25.33 9.82
CA GLU A 451 4.25 -26.12 8.74
C GLU A 451 3.31 -27.22 8.22
N ARG A 452 2.03 -26.89 8.10
CA ARG A 452 1.01 -27.78 7.55
C ARG A 452 0.48 -27.23 6.24
N LYS A 453 -0.04 -28.14 5.39
CA LYS A 453 -0.60 -27.77 4.09
C LYS A 453 -2.06 -27.41 4.19
N ASN A 454 -2.48 -26.50 3.33
CA ASN A 454 -3.88 -26.24 3.03
C ASN A 454 -4.39 -27.33 2.08
N PRO A 455 -5.52 -28.00 2.35
CA PRO A 455 -6.09 -28.99 1.45
C PRO A 455 -6.74 -28.41 0.20
N THR A 456 -6.84 -27.08 0.11
CA THR A 456 -7.57 -26.37 -0.95
C THR A 456 -6.67 -25.41 -1.73
N SER A 457 -7.18 -24.93 -2.86
CA SER A 457 -6.56 -23.86 -3.66
C SER A 457 -6.81 -22.47 -3.06
N TYR A 458 -7.58 -22.36 -1.98
CA TYR A 458 -8.03 -21.11 -1.37
C TYR A 458 -7.37 -20.91 -0.02
N ASP A 459 -6.43 -19.96 0.05
CA ASP A 459 -5.77 -19.62 1.31
C ASP A 459 -6.68 -18.78 2.21
N TRP A 460 -7.66 -18.09 1.61
CA TRP A 460 -8.75 -17.40 2.26
C TRP A 460 -10.09 -17.86 1.70
N VAL A 461 -11.06 -18.06 2.55
CA VAL A 461 -12.45 -18.26 2.13
C VAL A 461 -13.19 -16.94 2.33
N LEU A 462 -13.20 -16.10 1.31
CA LEU A 462 -13.74 -14.75 1.36
C LEU A 462 -15.15 -14.67 0.77
N PRO A 463 -15.99 -13.69 1.19
CA PRO A 463 -17.29 -13.46 0.57
C PRO A 463 -17.24 -13.33 -0.95
N GLN A 464 -16.21 -12.68 -1.50
CA GLN A 464 -16.03 -12.56 -2.95
C GLN A 464 -15.65 -13.87 -3.63
N THR A 465 -14.86 -14.72 -2.99
CA THR A 465 -14.53 -16.06 -3.49
C THR A 465 -15.82 -16.86 -3.70
N ILE A 466 -16.73 -16.76 -2.74
CA ILE A 466 -18.01 -17.47 -2.77
C ILE A 466 -19.01 -16.81 -3.72
N LYS A 467 -19.25 -15.49 -3.55
CA LYS A 467 -20.33 -14.80 -4.26
C LYS A 467 -19.99 -14.41 -5.71
N ILE A 468 -18.72 -14.07 -5.99
CA ILE A 468 -18.31 -13.61 -7.33
C ILE A 468 -17.81 -14.77 -8.18
N LEU A 469 -17.00 -15.65 -7.59
CA LEU A 469 -16.38 -16.76 -8.31
C LEU A 469 -17.25 -18.02 -8.32
N ASP A 470 -18.28 -18.08 -7.45
CA ASP A 470 -19.15 -19.26 -7.24
C ASP A 470 -18.36 -20.54 -6.95
N GLU A 471 -17.33 -20.42 -6.11
CA GLU A 471 -16.37 -21.50 -5.86
C GLU A 471 -16.68 -22.31 -4.59
N GLU A 472 -17.80 -22.07 -3.93
CA GLU A 472 -18.12 -22.72 -2.66
C GLU A 472 -18.15 -24.25 -2.78
N GLN A 473 -18.81 -24.77 -3.83
CA GLN A 473 -18.91 -26.21 -4.06
C GLN A 473 -17.51 -26.84 -4.30
N LYS A 474 -16.65 -26.15 -5.03
CA LYS A 474 -15.29 -26.61 -5.30
C LYS A 474 -14.45 -26.70 -4.02
N ILE A 475 -14.63 -25.74 -3.10
CA ILE A 475 -13.98 -25.80 -1.79
C ILE A 475 -14.43 -27.05 -1.03
N VAL A 476 -15.74 -27.30 -0.98
CA VAL A 476 -16.30 -28.48 -0.30
C VAL A 476 -15.79 -29.77 -0.94
N ASP A 477 -15.70 -29.84 -2.27
CA ASP A 477 -15.22 -31.02 -2.97
C ASP A 477 -13.73 -31.26 -2.75
N GLN A 478 -12.92 -30.19 -2.69
CA GLN A 478 -11.50 -30.30 -2.32
C GLN A 478 -11.33 -30.78 -0.88
N LEU A 479 -12.16 -30.30 0.06
CA LEU A 479 -12.14 -30.75 1.46
C LEU A 479 -12.55 -32.22 1.59
N LYS A 480 -13.50 -32.70 0.80
CA LYS A 480 -13.88 -34.13 0.78
C LYS A 480 -12.78 -35.03 0.23
N ASN A 481 -12.08 -34.55 -0.80
CA ASN A 481 -10.99 -35.30 -1.43
C ASN A 481 -9.71 -35.34 -0.58
N ASN A 482 -9.49 -34.33 0.25
CA ASN A 482 -8.32 -34.21 1.12
C ASN A 482 -8.77 -33.69 2.49
N ILE A 483 -9.40 -34.57 3.26
CA ILE A 483 -10.05 -34.22 4.52
C ILE A 483 -9.02 -33.72 5.55
N PRO A 484 -9.12 -32.47 6.02
CA PRO A 484 -8.22 -31.96 7.04
C PRO A 484 -8.51 -32.60 8.40
N LYS A 485 -7.45 -32.94 9.14
CA LYS A 485 -7.58 -33.52 10.47
C LYS A 485 -8.09 -32.50 11.50
N LEU A 486 -7.69 -31.24 11.33
CA LEU A 486 -8.09 -30.11 12.16
C LEU A 486 -8.59 -28.95 11.30
N ILE A 487 -9.58 -28.25 11.83
CA ILE A 487 -10.00 -26.95 11.31
C ILE A 487 -9.73 -25.90 12.39
N ILE A 488 -9.07 -24.80 12.00
CA ILE A 488 -8.84 -23.63 12.85
C ILE A 488 -9.82 -22.54 12.41
N TYR A 489 -10.85 -22.33 13.18
CA TYR A 489 -11.97 -21.46 12.82
C TYR A 489 -12.06 -20.25 13.73
N ALA A 490 -12.13 -19.06 13.15
CA ALA A 490 -12.48 -17.82 13.84
C ALA A 490 -13.91 -17.44 13.48
N ASP A 491 -14.81 -17.44 14.44
CA ASP A 491 -16.20 -16.99 14.22
C ASP A 491 -16.28 -15.47 14.28
N ILE A 492 -15.90 -14.84 13.19
CA ILE A 492 -15.86 -13.38 13.06
C ILE A 492 -16.74 -12.88 11.91
N ALA A 493 -17.39 -11.75 12.14
CA ALA A 493 -18.03 -10.96 11.09
C ALA A 493 -16.98 -10.03 10.48
N ILE A 494 -16.51 -10.30 9.25
CA ILE A 494 -15.46 -9.51 8.59
C ILE A 494 -15.94 -8.05 8.43
N ASP A 495 -15.10 -7.09 8.84
CA ASP A 495 -15.42 -5.65 8.89
C ASP A 495 -16.71 -5.35 9.73
N ASP A 496 -16.96 -6.12 10.78
CA ASP A 496 -18.13 -6.01 11.69
C ASP A 496 -19.50 -6.08 10.97
N LYS A 497 -19.54 -6.78 9.84
CA LYS A 497 -20.75 -6.96 9.03
C LYS A 497 -21.22 -8.41 9.10
N GLU A 498 -22.40 -8.64 9.70
CA GLU A 498 -22.95 -9.98 9.88
C GLU A 498 -23.15 -10.75 8.56
N GLU A 499 -23.48 -10.09 7.48
CA GLU A 499 -23.55 -10.71 6.16
C GLU A 499 -22.20 -11.23 5.65
N ARG A 500 -21.10 -10.89 6.35
CA ARG A 500 -19.72 -11.36 6.10
C ARG A 500 -19.25 -12.37 7.16
N ARG A 501 -20.13 -12.94 7.97
CA ARG A 501 -19.84 -14.09 8.81
C ARG A 501 -19.87 -15.36 7.96
N LEU A 502 -18.94 -16.30 8.17
CA LEU A 502 -18.78 -17.49 7.33
C LEU A 502 -20.10 -18.25 7.16
N SER A 503 -20.87 -18.43 8.23
CA SER A 503 -22.17 -19.09 8.19
C SER A 503 -23.18 -18.44 7.24
N ASN A 504 -23.06 -17.13 7.01
CA ASN A 504 -23.99 -16.36 6.18
C ASN A 504 -23.57 -16.30 4.71
N TYR A 505 -22.26 -16.29 4.40
CA TYR A 505 -21.82 -16.19 3.00
C TYR A 505 -21.32 -17.50 2.40
N ALA A 506 -20.97 -18.50 3.21
CA ALA A 506 -20.49 -19.80 2.78
C ALA A 506 -21.20 -20.94 3.51
N PRO A 507 -22.54 -21.06 3.36
CA PRO A 507 -23.34 -22.01 4.12
C PRO A 507 -22.98 -23.47 3.87
N LYS A 508 -22.59 -23.85 2.63
CA LYS A 508 -22.21 -25.25 2.31
C LYS A 508 -20.88 -25.64 2.98
N VAL A 509 -19.91 -24.72 3.02
CA VAL A 509 -18.65 -24.92 3.75
C VAL A 509 -18.93 -25.04 5.23
N PHE A 510 -19.79 -24.17 5.76
CA PHE A 510 -20.15 -24.19 7.18
C PHE A 510 -20.91 -25.47 7.56
N GLU A 511 -21.86 -25.92 6.75
CA GLU A 511 -22.59 -27.19 6.93
C GLU A 511 -21.63 -28.41 6.89
N PHE A 512 -20.67 -28.42 5.93
CA PHE A 512 -19.65 -29.45 5.87
C PHE A 512 -18.86 -29.54 7.19
N ILE A 513 -18.52 -28.39 7.79
CA ILE A 513 -17.80 -28.33 9.06
C ILE A 513 -18.66 -28.91 10.20
N LEU A 514 -19.89 -28.43 10.35
CA LEU A 514 -20.78 -28.89 11.42
C LEU A 514 -21.08 -30.39 11.36
N LYS A 515 -21.20 -30.93 10.15
CA LYS A 515 -21.46 -32.34 9.92
C LYS A 515 -20.28 -33.23 10.32
N ASN A 516 -19.06 -32.84 9.97
CA ASN A 516 -17.90 -33.72 10.04
C ASN A 516 -16.96 -33.45 11.22
N TYR A 517 -17.09 -32.30 11.90
CA TYR A 517 -16.15 -31.91 12.95
C TYR A 517 -16.85 -31.63 14.27
N THR A 518 -16.11 -31.79 15.36
CA THR A 518 -16.52 -31.41 16.73
C THR A 518 -15.54 -30.41 17.32
N LEU A 519 -16.05 -29.55 18.20
CA LEU A 519 -15.20 -28.62 18.95
C LEU A 519 -14.31 -29.41 19.92
N GLU A 520 -13.00 -29.25 19.75
CA GLU A 520 -12.00 -29.89 20.59
C GLU A 520 -11.41 -28.90 21.61
N LYS A 521 -11.14 -27.66 21.19
CA LYS A 521 -10.47 -26.68 22.01
C LYS A 521 -10.79 -25.25 21.57
N ILE A 522 -10.76 -24.30 22.51
CA ILE A 522 -10.79 -22.86 22.24
C ILE A 522 -9.45 -22.26 22.68
N ALA A 523 -8.82 -21.47 21.83
CA ALA A 523 -7.59 -20.75 22.12
C ALA A 523 -7.64 -19.33 21.54
N GLY A 524 -7.70 -18.32 22.40
CA GLY A 524 -7.98 -16.95 22.01
C GLY A 524 -9.32 -16.83 21.25
N PRO A 525 -9.35 -16.14 20.10
CA PRO A 525 -10.57 -16.02 19.29
C PRO A 525 -10.83 -17.24 18.38
N PHE A 526 -10.04 -18.30 18.49
CA PHE A 526 -10.10 -19.45 17.60
C PHE A 526 -10.72 -20.68 18.26
N GLN A 527 -11.55 -21.38 17.49
CA GLN A 527 -12.06 -22.70 17.76
C GLN A 527 -11.21 -23.70 16.97
N ILE A 528 -10.67 -24.70 17.65
CA ILE A 528 -10.00 -25.83 17.03
C ILE A 528 -11.00 -26.97 16.95
N LEU A 529 -11.35 -27.34 15.73
CA LEU A 529 -12.32 -28.39 15.46
C LEU A 529 -11.58 -29.64 14.98
N LYS A 530 -11.92 -30.79 15.53
CA LYS A 530 -11.32 -32.08 15.19
C LYS A 530 -12.31 -32.91 14.38
N LEU A 531 -11.79 -33.64 13.39
CA LEU A 531 -12.57 -34.58 12.61
C LEU A 531 -13.20 -35.62 13.55
N LYS A 532 -14.48 -35.90 13.38
CA LYS A 532 -15.19 -36.94 14.14
C LYS A 532 -14.57 -38.29 13.85
N ASP A 533 -14.37 -39.09 14.88
CA ASP A 533 -14.01 -40.49 14.71
C ASP A 533 -15.20 -41.18 14.03
N THR A 534 -14.99 -41.75 12.84
CA THR A 534 -16.01 -42.49 12.08
C THR A 534 -16.16 -43.88 12.62
#